data_0c448653742d1430cb9db8abec85fb62
#
_entry.id   0c448653742d1430cb9db8abec85fb62
#
_cell.length_a   1.000
_cell.length_b   1.000
_cell.length_c   1.000
_cell.angle_alpha   90.00
_cell.angle_beta   90.00
_cell.angle_gamma   90.00
#
_symmetry.space_group_name_H-M   'P 1'
#
loop_
_entity.id
_entity.type
_entity.pdbx_description
1 polymer ?
#
loop_
_entity_poly.entity_id
_entity_poly.type
_entity_poly.pdbx_seq_one_letter_code
_entity_poly.pdbx_strand_id
1 'polypeptide(L)'
;MVKPFVFQVAGYQNRGKTTFIKKLMENLRELNVDVAVLKHHGHGGKPDIAKLKDSHNHFHAGAVASLVEGDGTMELLGNFSAGASITELIHLLELFHPDVILIEGYKQEDFPKVILIKEESDLLLLEGLVNVKAAVAWPKCLERTRKQASVPVFPLDSNQFFDWFLEQILGWHNARSIAINKIVEEDQ
;
A
#
# COMPACT_ATOMS: atom_id res chain seq x y z
N MET A 1 -10.41 5.10 -17.21
CA MET A 1 -10.39 5.12 -15.74
C MET A 1 -9.09 5.76 -15.26
N VAL A 2 -9.16 6.66 -14.26
CA VAL A 2 -7.96 7.24 -13.64
C VAL A 2 -7.27 6.12 -12.85
N LYS A 3 -5.98 5.88 -13.07
CA LYS A 3 -5.25 4.87 -12.28
C LYS A 3 -4.97 5.41 -10.88
N PRO A 4 -5.09 4.60 -9.82
CA PRO A 4 -4.81 5.03 -8.47
C PRO A 4 -3.34 5.40 -8.26
N PHE A 5 -3.07 6.22 -7.25
CA PHE A 5 -1.72 6.42 -6.75
C PHE A 5 -1.32 5.19 -5.93
N VAL A 6 -0.33 4.43 -6.39
CA VAL A 6 0.16 3.24 -5.69
C VAL A 6 1.36 3.61 -4.83
N PHE A 7 1.28 3.35 -3.52
CA PHE A 7 2.34 3.67 -2.58
C PHE A 7 2.55 2.56 -1.55
N GLN A 8 3.81 2.28 -1.23
CA GLN A 8 4.18 1.14 -0.40
C GLN A 8 4.67 1.59 0.98
N VAL A 9 4.27 0.84 2.01
CA VAL A 9 4.78 0.96 3.38
C VAL A 9 5.66 -0.25 3.67
N ALA A 10 6.96 -0.04 3.74
CA ALA A 10 7.96 -1.08 3.94
C ALA A 10 8.59 -0.99 5.34
N GLY A 11 9.17 -2.09 5.78
CA GLY A 11 9.81 -2.21 7.09
C GLY A 11 9.84 -3.67 7.54
N TYR A 12 10.72 -3.99 8.49
CA TYR A 12 10.75 -5.33 9.07
C TYR A 12 9.47 -5.64 9.85
N GLN A 13 9.34 -6.87 10.29
CA GLN A 13 8.22 -7.31 11.13
C GLN A 13 8.16 -6.51 12.44
N ASN A 14 6.94 -6.30 12.97
CA ASN A 14 6.71 -5.58 14.22
C ASN A 14 7.23 -4.13 14.27
N ARG A 15 7.35 -3.51 13.09
CA ARG A 15 7.70 -2.09 12.93
C ARG A 15 6.48 -1.18 12.80
N GLY A 16 5.30 -1.63 13.20
CA GLY A 16 4.09 -0.81 13.26
C GLY A 16 3.47 -0.45 11.91
N LYS A 17 3.81 -1.17 10.80
CA LYS A 17 3.26 -0.89 9.46
C LYS A 17 1.74 -0.81 9.43
N THR A 18 1.06 -1.81 9.99
CA THR A 18 -0.40 -1.87 10.01
C THR A 18 -1.01 -0.69 10.78
N THR A 19 -0.44 -0.31 11.94
CA THR A 19 -0.88 0.85 12.72
C THR A 19 -0.67 2.16 11.95
N PHE A 20 0.46 2.28 11.27
CA PHE A 20 0.80 3.44 10.44
C PHE A 20 -0.18 3.58 9.26
N ILE A 21 -0.47 2.49 8.54
CA ILE A 21 -1.43 2.46 7.44
C ILE A 21 -2.84 2.82 7.94
N LYS A 22 -3.27 2.29 9.09
CA LYS A 22 -4.57 2.65 9.68
C LYS A 22 -4.69 4.15 9.92
N LYS A 23 -3.67 4.78 10.50
CA LYS A 23 -3.65 6.23 10.71
C LYS A 23 -3.70 7.01 9.39
N LEU A 24 -2.97 6.56 8.37
CA LEU A 24 -3.05 7.16 7.03
C LEU A 24 -4.47 7.07 6.44
N MET A 25 -5.10 5.90 6.54
CA MET A 25 -6.46 5.68 6.03
C MET A 25 -7.49 6.56 6.76
N GLU A 26 -7.39 6.69 8.09
CA GLU A 26 -8.26 7.54 8.89
C GLU A 26 -8.18 9.00 8.40
N ASN A 27 -6.97 9.53 8.25
CA ASN A 27 -6.74 10.89 7.78
C ASN A 27 -7.21 11.10 6.32
N LEU A 28 -6.95 10.14 5.42
CA LEU A 28 -7.38 10.22 4.02
C LEU A 28 -8.91 10.17 3.88
N ARG A 29 -9.58 9.37 4.73
CA ARG A 29 -11.04 9.30 4.77
C ARG A 29 -11.69 10.64 5.15
N GLU A 30 -11.09 11.39 6.07
CA GLU A 30 -11.55 12.74 6.43
C GLU A 30 -11.52 13.72 5.24
N LEU A 31 -10.67 13.44 4.24
CA LEU A 31 -10.54 14.19 3.00
C LEU A 31 -11.35 13.59 1.83
N ASN A 32 -12.20 12.57 2.08
CA ASN A 32 -12.96 11.83 1.07
C ASN A 32 -12.06 11.21 -0.02
N VAL A 33 -10.87 10.73 0.36
CA VAL A 33 -9.97 9.97 -0.53
C VAL A 33 -10.23 8.48 -0.33
N ASP A 34 -10.62 7.78 -1.39
CA ASP A 34 -10.88 6.35 -1.36
C ASP A 34 -9.59 5.53 -1.41
N VAL A 35 -9.41 4.65 -0.43
CA VAL A 35 -8.17 3.88 -0.23
C VAL A 35 -8.44 2.38 -0.28
N ALA A 36 -7.71 1.67 -1.15
CA ALA A 36 -7.59 0.22 -1.08
C ALA A 36 -6.26 -0.19 -0.44
N VAL A 37 -6.23 -1.36 0.22
CA VAL A 37 -5.01 -1.87 0.86
C VAL A 37 -4.69 -3.27 0.34
N LEU A 38 -3.45 -3.44 -0.13
CA LEU A 38 -2.86 -4.74 -0.45
C LEU A 38 -1.87 -5.14 0.65
N LYS A 39 -2.12 -6.24 1.34
CA LYS A 39 -1.24 -6.73 2.40
C LYS A 39 -0.57 -8.05 2.03
N HIS A 40 0.75 -8.11 2.12
CA HIS A 40 1.51 -9.35 1.99
C HIS A 40 1.53 -10.14 3.30
N HIS A 41 1.15 -11.41 3.23
CA HIS A 41 1.31 -12.35 4.36
C HIS A 41 2.74 -12.88 4.39
N GLY A 42 3.63 -12.15 5.10
CA GLY A 42 5.09 -12.34 5.02
C GLY A 42 5.67 -13.58 5.73
N HIS A 43 4.85 -14.44 6.31
CA HIS A 43 5.30 -15.61 7.09
C HIS A 43 5.26 -16.92 6.31
N GLY A 44 4.94 -16.89 5.02
CA GLY A 44 4.63 -18.09 4.24
C GLY A 44 3.30 -18.72 4.69
N GLY A 45 2.76 -19.61 3.86
CA GLY A 45 1.46 -20.21 4.10
C GLY A 45 0.30 -19.33 3.62
N LYS A 46 -0.91 -19.84 3.79
CA LYS A 46 -2.15 -19.15 3.42
C LYS A 46 -2.53 -18.12 4.48
N PRO A 47 -3.15 -17.00 4.10
CA PRO A 47 -3.77 -16.10 5.06
C PRO A 47 -4.75 -16.85 5.97
N ASP A 48 -4.87 -16.41 7.23
CA ASP A 48 -5.87 -16.96 8.14
C ASP A 48 -7.27 -16.62 7.63
N ILE A 49 -7.98 -17.65 7.18
CA ILE A 49 -9.36 -17.54 6.70
C ILE A 49 -10.27 -17.95 7.86
N ALA A 50 -11.20 -17.09 8.25
CA ALA A 50 -12.19 -17.42 9.28
C ALA A 50 -13.04 -18.61 8.84
N LYS A 51 -13.13 -19.67 9.65
CA LYS A 51 -13.65 -21.01 9.26
C LYS A 51 -15.17 -21.16 9.26
N LEU A 52 -15.99 -20.10 9.29
CA LEU A 52 -17.37 -20.23 9.76
C LEU A 52 -18.47 -19.81 8.78
N LYS A 53 -18.24 -19.76 7.46
CA LYS A 53 -19.28 -19.38 6.50
C LYS A 53 -19.42 -20.39 5.35
N ASP A 54 -20.61 -20.51 4.77
CA ASP A 54 -20.91 -21.42 3.65
C ASP A 54 -20.03 -21.16 2.42
N SER A 55 -19.68 -19.90 2.15
CA SER A 55 -18.73 -19.52 1.10
C SER A 55 -17.37 -20.19 1.22
N HIS A 56 -16.89 -20.38 2.45
CA HIS A 56 -15.67 -21.10 2.73
C HIS A 56 -15.79 -22.58 2.43
N ASN A 57 -16.98 -23.17 2.62
CA ASN A 57 -17.24 -24.56 2.29
C ASN A 57 -17.14 -24.82 0.78
N HIS A 58 -17.63 -23.94 -0.07
CA HIS A 58 -17.47 -24.07 -1.54
C HIS A 58 -16.00 -24.02 -1.96
N PHE A 59 -15.24 -23.09 -1.38
CA PHE A 59 -13.81 -22.95 -1.65
C PHE A 59 -13.03 -24.21 -1.18
N HIS A 60 -13.32 -24.73 0.01
CA HIS A 60 -12.71 -25.95 0.53
C HIS A 60 -13.15 -27.22 -0.22
N ALA A 61 -14.34 -27.22 -0.82
CA ALA A 61 -14.82 -28.31 -1.69
C ALA A 61 -14.16 -28.32 -3.08
N GLY A 62 -13.29 -27.36 -3.38
CA GLY A 62 -12.47 -27.35 -4.60
C GLY A 62 -12.82 -26.26 -5.61
N ALA A 63 -13.67 -25.29 -5.27
CA ALA A 63 -13.87 -24.13 -6.13
C ALA A 63 -12.56 -23.33 -6.24
N VAL A 64 -12.19 -22.89 -7.46
CA VAL A 64 -11.01 -22.06 -7.70
C VAL A 64 -11.17 -20.67 -7.10
N ALA A 65 -12.41 -20.19 -7.00
CA ALA A 65 -12.81 -18.98 -6.31
C ALA A 65 -14.22 -19.10 -5.75
N SER A 66 -14.50 -18.40 -4.67
CA SER A 66 -15.82 -18.25 -4.05
C SER A 66 -16.03 -16.79 -3.71
N LEU A 67 -17.11 -16.21 -4.22
CA LEU A 67 -17.52 -14.83 -4.00
C LEU A 67 -18.88 -14.81 -3.30
N VAL A 68 -18.96 -14.04 -2.23
CA VAL A 68 -20.23 -13.71 -1.56
C VAL A 68 -20.42 -12.20 -1.61
N GLU A 69 -21.60 -11.78 -1.98
CA GLU A 69 -22.00 -10.38 -2.01
C GLU A 69 -23.28 -10.22 -1.19
N GLY A 70 -23.40 -9.14 -0.48
CA GLY A 70 -24.58 -8.72 0.24
C GLY A 70 -24.51 -7.25 0.63
N ASP A 71 -25.55 -6.51 0.28
CA ASP A 71 -25.70 -5.08 0.59
C ASP A 71 -24.47 -4.23 0.21
N GLY A 72 -23.92 -4.48 -0.98
CA GLY A 72 -22.74 -3.78 -1.52
C GLY A 72 -21.39 -4.20 -0.90
N THR A 73 -21.41 -5.14 0.04
CA THR A 73 -20.19 -5.70 0.61
C THR A 73 -19.89 -7.07 0.02
N MET A 74 -18.64 -7.34 -0.34
CA MET A 74 -18.25 -8.63 -0.90
C MET A 74 -17.08 -9.26 -0.13
N GLU A 75 -17.04 -10.59 -0.11
CA GLU A 75 -15.94 -11.42 0.32
C GLU A 75 -15.51 -12.35 -0.81
N LEU A 76 -14.26 -12.24 -1.26
CA LEU A 76 -13.69 -13.09 -2.30
C LEU A 76 -12.60 -13.98 -1.72
N LEU A 77 -12.74 -15.28 -1.90
CA LEU A 77 -11.72 -16.29 -1.66
C LEU A 77 -11.27 -16.87 -3.00
N GLY A 78 -9.98 -16.88 -3.28
CA GLY A 78 -9.47 -17.40 -4.54
C GLY A 78 -8.08 -18.03 -4.40
N ASN A 79 -7.78 -18.98 -5.26
CA ASN A 79 -6.45 -19.58 -5.42
C ASN A 79 -5.91 -19.27 -6.81
N PHE A 80 -4.76 -18.62 -6.86
CA PHE A 80 -3.96 -18.55 -8.07
C PHE A 80 -3.00 -19.77 -8.06
N SER A 81 -3.17 -20.70 -8.98
CA SER A 81 -2.40 -21.95 -9.02
C SER A 81 -0.88 -21.74 -9.15
N ALA A 82 -0.46 -20.65 -9.81
CA ALA A 82 0.94 -20.25 -9.96
C ALA A 82 1.37 -19.12 -9.01
N GLY A 83 0.52 -18.76 -8.02
CA GLY A 83 0.65 -17.51 -7.25
C GLY A 83 0.13 -16.31 -8.04
N ALA A 84 -0.27 -15.24 -7.34
CA ALA A 84 -0.66 -13.97 -7.95
C ALA A 84 0.56 -13.04 -8.00
N SER A 85 0.80 -12.42 -9.14
CA SER A 85 1.72 -11.29 -9.22
C SER A 85 1.11 -10.08 -8.50
N ILE A 86 1.96 -9.20 -7.99
CA ILE A 86 1.49 -7.96 -7.35
C ILE A 86 0.66 -7.10 -8.31
N THR A 87 0.98 -7.12 -9.60
CA THR A 87 0.24 -6.40 -10.64
C THR A 87 -1.19 -6.93 -10.80
N GLU A 88 -1.39 -8.25 -10.80
CA GLU A 88 -2.73 -8.86 -10.84
C GLU A 88 -3.56 -8.48 -9.61
N LEU A 89 -2.94 -8.46 -8.42
CA LEU A 89 -3.61 -8.06 -7.19
C LEU A 89 -3.98 -6.56 -7.19
N ILE A 90 -3.13 -5.71 -7.75
CA ILE A 90 -3.43 -4.29 -7.94
C ILE A 90 -4.62 -4.12 -8.90
N HIS A 91 -4.63 -4.81 -10.06
CA HIS A 91 -5.74 -4.76 -11.01
C HIS A 91 -7.06 -5.21 -10.38
N LEU A 92 -7.03 -6.20 -9.48
CA LEU A 92 -8.22 -6.61 -8.73
C LEU A 92 -8.75 -5.48 -7.84
N LEU A 93 -7.86 -4.74 -7.17
CA LEU A 93 -8.24 -3.61 -6.34
C LEU A 93 -8.70 -2.40 -7.16
N GLU A 94 -8.20 -2.21 -8.38
CA GLU A 94 -8.63 -1.13 -9.28
C GLU A 94 -10.12 -1.24 -9.66
N LEU A 95 -10.76 -2.42 -9.54
CA LEU A 95 -12.19 -2.59 -9.76
C LEU A 95 -13.06 -1.82 -8.76
N PHE A 96 -12.52 -1.46 -7.61
CA PHE A 96 -13.19 -0.65 -6.58
C PHE A 96 -12.97 0.85 -6.77
N HIS A 97 -12.29 1.26 -7.84
CA HIS A 97 -11.99 2.66 -8.19
C HIS A 97 -11.35 3.50 -7.08
N PRO A 98 -10.36 2.98 -6.33
CA PRO A 98 -9.73 3.76 -5.29
C PRO A 98 -8.88 4.90 -5.88
N ASP A 99 -8.75 6.00 -5.14
CA ASP A 99 -7.79 7.06 -5.45
C ASP A 99 -6.36 6.64 -5.13
N VAL A 100 -6.21 5.85 -4.06
CA VAL A 100 -4.90 5.40 -3.54
C VAL A 100 -4.94 3.90 -3.27
N ILE A 101 -3.86 3.18 -3.66
CA ILE A 101 -3.60 1.82 -3.20
C ILE A 101 -2.38 1.83 -2.29
N LEU A 102 -2.58 1.47 -1.02
CA LEU A 102 -1.50 1.28 -0.04
C LEU A 102 -1.05 -0.18 -0.01
N ILE A 103 0.24 -0.42 -0.21
CA ILE A 103 0.83 -1.77 -0.16
C ILE A 103 1.54 -1.97 1.18
N GLU A 104 1.10 -2.92 2.00
CA GLU A 104 1.80 -3.35 3.21
C GLU A 104 2.70 -4.55 2.92
N GLY A 105 3.99 -4.38 3.05
CA GLY A 105 4.97 -5.45 2.76
C GLY A 105 5.51 -5.36 1.33
N TYR A 106 5.78 -6.51 0.69
CA TYR A 106 6.37 -6.61 -0.65
C TYR A 106 7.63 -5.73 -0.84
N LYS A 107 8.47 -5.61 0.19
CA LYS A 107 9.53 -4.58 0.28
C LYS A 107 10.51 -4.56 -0.88
N GLN A 108 10.66 -5.66 -1.61
CA GLN A 108 11.57 -5.77 -2.76
C GLN A 108 10.97 -5.27 -4.09
N GLU A 109 9.66 -5.06 -4.13
CA GLU A 109 8.98 -4.57 -5.34
C GLU A 109 9.33 -3.11 -5.59
N ASP A 110 9.37 -2.72 -6.86
CA ASP A 110 9.74 -1.36 -7.27
C ASP A 110 8.53 -0.41 -7.31
N PHE A 111 7.95 -0.14 -6.12
CA PHE A 111 6.95 0.91 -5.94
C PHE A 111 7.53 2.06 -5.12
N PRO A 112 7.05 3.31 -5.35
CA PRO A 112 7.39 4.42 -4.45
C PRO A 112 6.99 4.05 -3.03
N LYS A 113 7.92 4.21 -2.08
CA LYS A 113 7.73 3.70 -0.73
C LYS A 113 8.24 4.60 0.38
N VAL A 114 7.59 4.47 1.52
CA VAL A 114 8.11 4.92 2.81
C VAL A 114 8.64 3.71 3.59
N ILE A 115 9.75 3.89 4.26
CA ILE A 115 10.30 2.89 5.18
C ILE A 115 10.11 3.32 6.63
N LEU A 116 9.74 2.35 7.49
CA LEU A 116 9.58 2.58 8.92
C LEU A 116 10.86 2.14 9.65
N ILE A 117 11.50 3.07 10.35
CA ILE A 117 12.76 2.89 11.08
C ILE A 117 12.48 2.95 12.58
N LYS A 118 12.40 1.80 13.22
CA LYS A 118 12.17 1.67 14.67
C LYS A 118 13.44 1.37 15.44
N GLU A 119 14.38 0.68 14.83
CA GLU A 119 15.65 0.27 15.41
C GLU A 119 16.81 0.58 14.47
N GLU A 120 18.04 0.61 15.00
CA GLU A 120 19.24 0.91 14.19
C GLU A 120 19.47 -0.09 13.06
N SER A 121 19.13 -1.35 13.28
CA SER A 121 19.20 -2.39 12.25
C SER A 121 18.29 -2.12 11.04
N ASP A 122 17.23 -1.31 11.22
CA ASP A 122 16.31 -0.96 10.13
C ASP A 122 16.96 0.04 9.14
N LEU A 123 18.03 0.73 9.53
CA LEU A 123 18.76 1.67 8.66
C LEU A 123 19.32 1.01 7.40
N LEU A 124 19.59 -0.29 7.44
CA LEU A 124 19.99 -1.07 6.26
C LEU A 124 18.96 -1.03 5.12
N LEU A 125 17.70 -0.76 5.45
CA LEU A 125 16.63 -0.63 4.44
C LEU A 125 16.80 0.62 3.56
N LEU A 126 17.48 1.66 4.04
CA LEU A 126 17.76 2.88 3.27
C LEU A 126 18.61 2.62 2.02
N GLU A 127 19.56 1.69 2.13
CA GLU A 127 20.47 1.33 1.05
C GLU A 127 20.02 0.07 0.30
N GLY A 128 19.32 -0.83 1.01
CA GLY A 128 18.93 -2.15 0.48
C GLY A 128 17.62 -2.17 -0.31
N LEU A 129 16.84 -1.09 -0.32
CA LEU A 129 15.56 -1.04 -1.03
C LEU A 129 15.57 0.02 -2.13
N VAL A 130 14.92 -0.33 -3.25
CA VAL A 130 14.74 0.57 -4.40
C VAL A 130 13.53 1.47 -4.21
N ASN A 131 13.53 2.63 -4.87
CA ASN A 131 12.42 3.57 -4.95
C ASN A 131 11.91 4.09 -3.60
N VAL A 132 12.79 4.18 -2.61
CA VAL A 132 12.49 4.81 -1.33
C VAL A 132 12.28 6.31 -1.55
N LYS A 133 11.13 6.84 -1.13
CA LYS A 133 10.75 8.25 -1.27
C LYS A 133 10.81 9.00 0.06
N ALA A 134 10.65 8.29 1.17
CA ALA A 134 10.69 8.86 2.49
C ALA A 134 11.04 7.80 3.54
N ALA A 135 11.44 8.25 4.73
CA ALA A 135 11.53 7.43 5.92
C ALA A 135 10.71 8.04 7.06
N VAL A 136 10.06 7.20 7.86
CA VAL A 136 9.43 7.59 9.12
C VAL A 136 10.16 6.89 10.25
N ALA A 137 10.69 7.67 11.18
CA ALA A 137 11.53 7.14 12.25
C ALA A 137 10.94 7.36 13.64
N TRP A 138 11.10 6.36 14.49
CA TRP A 138 10.85 6.49 15.93
C TRP A 138 11.82 7.49 16.57
N PRO A 139 11.44 8.18 17.66
CA PRO A 139 12.25 9.23 18.28
C PRO A 139 13.71 8.82 18.53
N LYS A 140 13.93 7.58 19.00
CA LYS A 140 15.28 7.06 19.28
C LYS A 140 16.17 6.88 18.05
N CYS A 141 15.61 6.77 16.85
CA CYS A 141 16.34 6.58 15.60
C CYS A 141 16.35 7.84 14.72
N LEU A 142 15.54 8.85 15.04
CA LEU A 142 15.25 9.98 14.16
C LEU A 142 16.51 10.71 13.68
N GLU A 143 17.36 11.13 14.61
CA GLU A 143 18.56 11.90 14.28
C GLU A 143 19.58 11.07 13.47
N ARG A 144 19.69 9.78 13.78
CA ARG A 144 20.58 8.88 13.04
C ARG A 144 20.07 8.62 11.64
N THR A 145 18.74 8.41 11.50
CA THR A 145 18.11 8.26 10.20
C THR A 145 18.31 9.50 9.34
N ARG A 146 18.12 10.71 9.88
CA ARG A 146 18.36 11.97 9.17
C ARG A 146 19.79 12.13 8.64
N LYS A 147 20.79 11.62 9.36
CA LYS A 147 22.19 11.69 8.94
C LYS A 147 22.54 10.71 7.81
N GLN A 148 21.82 9.61 7.69
CA GLN A 148 22.11 8.54 6.72
C GLN A 148 21.19 8.55 5.50
N ALA A 149 19.97 9.07 5.64
CA ALA A 149 19.00 9.06 4.57
C ALA A 149 19.30 10.15 3.52
N SER A 150 19.17 9.76 2.25
CA SER A 150 19.16 10.68 1.10
C SER A 150 17.74 11.16 0.74
N VAL A 151 16.73 10.77 1.52
CA VAL A 151 15.32 11.10 1.34
C VAL A 151 14.78 11.83 2.56
N PRO A 152 13.63 12.53 2.45
CA PRO A 152 12.98 13.17 3.59
C PRO A 152 12.73 12.19 4.74
N VAL A 153 12.99 12.63 5.99
CA VAL A 153 12.82 11.84 7.21
C VAL A 153 11.86 12.54 8.16
N PHE A 154 10.78 11.86 8.49
CA PHE A 154 9.71 12.36 9.33
C PHE A 154 9.66 11.64 10.67
N PRO A 155 9.36 12.35 11.78
CA PRO A 155 9.07 11.70 13.06
C PRO A 155 7.74 10.96 13.00
N LEU A 156 7.66 9.79 13.65
CA LEU A 156 6.46 8.94 13.66
C LEU A 156 5.23 9.62 14.27
N ASP A 157 5.45 10.45 15.28
CA ASP A 157 4.45 11.09 16.11
C ASP A 157 4.01 12.48 15.61
N SER A 158 4.40 12.84 14.39
CA SER A 158 4.00 14.10 13.75
C SER A 158 3.12 13.86 12.52
N ASN A 159 2.38 14.91 12.12
CA ASN A 159 1.60 14.90 10.88
C ASN A 159 2.44 15.25 9.63
N GLN A 160 3.71 15.61 9.78
CA GLN A 160 4.58 16.05 8.68
C GLN A 160 4.67 15.04 7.53
N PHE A 161 4.69 13.74 7.83
CA PHE A 161 4.64 12.72 6.78
C PHE A 161 3.32 12.75 6.02
N PHE A 162 2.21 12.94 6.71
CA PHE A 162 0.88 12.98 6.09
C PHE A 162 0.75 14.17 5.15
N ASP A 163 1.19 15.35 5.56
CA ASP A 163 1.19 16.57 4.73
C ASP A 163 2.03 16.35 3.46
N TRP A 164 3.24 15.84 3.61
CA TRP A 164 4.10 15.46 2.49
C TRP A 164 3.45 14.40 1.59
N PHE A 165 2.78 13.41 2.16
CA PHE A 165 2.13 12.33 1.41
C PHE A 165 0.95 12.85 0.56
N LEU A 166 0.18 13.79 1.09
CA LEU A 166 -0.87 14.48 0.33
C LEU A 166 -0.31 15.22 -0.89
N GLU A 167 0.83 15.90 -0.74
CA GLU A 167 1.50 16.55 -1.87
C GLU A 167 1.89 15.54 -2.96
N GLN A 168 2.33 14.33 -2.58
CA GLN A 168 2.64 13.29 -3.56
C GLN A 168 1.39 12.82 -4.31
N ILE A 169 0.27 12.62 -3.62
CA ILE A 169 -1.02 12.25 -4.24
C ILE A 169 -1.47 13.33 -5.22
N LEU A 170 -1.49 14.59 -4.79
CA LEU A 170 -1.88 15.72 -5.62
C LEU A 170 -0.96 15.88 -6.84
N GLY A 171 0.34 15.75 -6.65
CA GLY A 171 1.32 15.77 -7.74
C GLY A 171 1.09 14.66 -8.78
N TRP A 172 0.73 13.46 -8.33
CA TRP A 172 0.39 12.34 -9.19
C TRP A 172 -0.84 12.62 -10.05
N HIS A 173 -1.93 13.10 -9.46
CA HIS A 173 -3.17 13.41 -10.17
C HIS A 173 -2.99 14.56 -11.16
N ASN A 174 -2.29 15.63 -10.77
CA ASN A 174 -2.02 16.77 -11.65
C ASN A 174 -1.15 16.39 -12.85
N ALA A 175 -0.08 15.65 -12.64
CA ALA A 175 0.80 15.20 -13.73
C ALA A 175 0.05 14.35 -14.77
N ARG A 176 -0.93 13.57 -14.35
CA ARG A 176 -1.76 12.74 -15.25
C ARG A 176 -2.82 13.53 -15.98
N SER A 177 -3.45 14.49 -15.33
CA SER A 177 -4.41 15.38 -16.00
C SER A 177 -3.74 16.14 -17.16
N ILE A 178 -2.51 16.60 -16.95
CA ILE A 178 -1.71 17.26 -18.01
C ILE A 178 -1.36 16.28 -19.14
N ALA A 179 -0.99 15.03 -18.82
CA ALA A 179 -0.66 14.02 -19.83
C ALA A 179 -1.88 13.63 -20.68
N ILE A 180 -3.05 13.49 -20.08
CA ILE A 180 -4.30 13.18 -20.78
C ILE A 180 -4.69 14.33 -21.71
N ASN A 181 -4.61 15.59 -21.27
CA ASN A 181 -4.92 16.76 -22.09
C ASN A 181 -4.01 16.87 -23.30
N LYS A 182 -2.71 16.59 -23.18
CA LYS A 182 -1.77 16.58 -24.33
C LYS A 182 -2.13 15.53 -25.37
N ILE A 183 -2.49 14.31 -24.95
CA ILE A 183 -2.89 13.24 -25.88
C ILE A 183 -4.16 13.64 -26.65
N VAL A 184 -5.14 14.25 -25.98
CA VAL A 184 -6.39 14.71 -26.62
C VAL A 184 -6.15 15.86 -27.61
N GLU A 185 -5.14 16.72 -27.38
CA GLU A 185 -4.77 17.81 -28.28
C GLU A 185 -3.98 17.33 -29.51
N GLU A 186 -3.22 16.23 -29.41
CA GLU A 186 -2.47 15.64 -30.53
C GLU A 186 -3.34 14.80 -31.47
N ASP A 187 -4.52 14.37 -31.04
CA ASP A 187 -5.50 13.58 -31.81
C ASP A 187 -6.54 14.48 -32.56
N GLN A 188 -6.45 15.80 -32.49
CA GLN A 188 -7.27 16.79 -33.20
C GLN A 188 -6.51 17.49 -34.34
#